data_778bf76341868cb17b82df7973480cfb
#
_entry.id   778bf76341868cb17b82df7973480cfb
#
_cell.length_a   1.000
_cell.length_b   1.000
_cell.length_c   1.000
_cell.angle_alpha   90.00
_cell.angle_beta   90.00
_cell.angle_gamma   90.00
#
_symmetry.space_group_name_H-M   'P 1'
#
loop_
_entity.id
_entity.type
_entity.pdbx_description
1 polymer ?
#
loop_
_entity_poly.entity_id
_entity_poly.type
_entity_poly.pdbx_seq_one_letter_code
_entity_poly.pdbx_strand_id
1 'polypeptide(L)'
;EFVCETKLIGKMKRYLFLITLLGLLTGKAVAQSVTVDATIDSLQIYIGDQAKIKLQVALDADKRAIFPVYTDTLVSGVEIIDVAKPDTQYINDDKRMLITQEYTVTSFDSALYYLPPMEVLVDNKAYRSKALALKVYSMNVPLDPENPEQFFGPKTVMQPPFVWEDWYGIITCGILLIPIALLLIYLIMRICDNKPIIRKVKVEPKLP
;
A
#
# COMPACT_ATOMS: atom_id res chain seq x y z
N GLU A 1 -49.63 -63.08 -26.88
CA GLU A 1 -49.42 -62.43 -25.53
C GLU A 1 -47.96 -62.33 -25.11
N PHE A 2 -47.13 -63.33 -25.36
CA PHE A 2 -45.69 -63.37 -24.97
C PHE A 2 -44.81 -62.30 -25.61
N VAL A 3 -45.10 -61.76 -26.78
CA VAL A 3 -44.30 -60.78 -27.48
C VAL A 3 -44.49 -59.37 -26.94
N CYS A 4 -45.60 -59.11 -26.24
CA CYS A 4 -45.88 -57.79 -25.66
C CYS A 4 -45.12 -57.59 -24.32
N GLU A 5 -44.98 -58.62 -23.51
CA GLU A 5 -44.25 -58.55 -22.22
C GLU A 5 -42.75 -58.39 -22.40
N THR A 6 -42.17 -59.07 -23.37
CA THR A 6 -40.68 -58.88 -23.62
C THR A 6 -40.29 -57.46 -24.05
N LYS A 7 -41.21 -56.81 -24.81
CA LYS A 7 -40.98 -55.40 -25.23
C LYS A 7 -41.12 -54.41 -24.07
N LEU A 8 -42.02 -54.72 -23.09
CA LEU A 8 -42.24 -53.91 -21.91
C LEU A 8 -41.03 -54.00 -20.94
N ILE A 9 -40.52 -55.21 -20.73
CA ILE A 9 -39.37 -55.54 -19.90
C ILE A 9 -38.10 -54.86 -20.46
N GLY A 10 -37.92 -54.84 -21.78
CA GLY A 10 -36.82 -54.14 -22.44
C GLY A 10 -36.81 -52.61 -22.27
N LYS A 11 -38.00 -51.99 -22.31
CA LYS A 11 -38.18 -50.56 -22.03
C LYS A 11 -37.92 -50.24 -20.55
N MET A 12 -38.43 -51.01 -19.62
CA MET A 12 -38.18 -50.86 -18.19
C MET A 12 -36.68 -50.95 -17.85
N LYS A 13 -35.98 -51.93 -18.39
CA LYS A 13 -34.49 -52.02 -18.22
C LYS A 13 -33.77 -50.82 -18.75
N ARG A 14 -34.19 -50.21 -19.85
CA ARG A 14 -33.63 -49.01 -20.43
C ARG A 14 -33.84 -47.76 -19.52
N TYR A 15 -35.04 -47.61 -18.97
CA TYR A 15 -35.34 -46.54 -18.03
C TYR A 15 -34.62 -46.73 -16.69
N LEU A 16 -34.52 -47.95 -16.20
CA LEU A 16 -33.77 -48.27 -15.00
C LEU A 16 -32.27 -47.94 -15.19
N PHE A 17 -31.70 -48.27 -16.35
CA PHE A 17 -30.32 -47.93 -16.70
C PHE A 17 -30.11 -46.42 -16.80
N LEU A 18 -31.06 -45.69 -17.39
CA LEU A 18 -31.00 -44.22 -17.48
C LEU A 18 -31.11 -43.58 -16.09
N ILE A 19 -31.94 -44.08 -15.20
CA ILE A 19 -32.08 -43.58 -13.83
C ILE A 19 -30.79 -43.85 -13.00
N THR A 20 -30.20 -45.04 -13.15
CA THR A 20 -28.93 -45.35 -12.49
C THR A 20 -27.76 -44.52 -13.04
N LEU A 21 -27.76 -44.29 -14.35
CA LEU A 21 -26.76 -43.42 -14.99
C LEU A 21 -26.91 -41.95 -14.52
N LEU A 22 -28.13 -41.44 -14.41
CA LEU A 22 -28.45 -40.12 -13.91
C LEU A 22 -28.10 -39.98 -12.42
N GLY A 23 -28.28 -41.01 -11.61
CA GLY A 23 -27.89 -41.07 -10.19
C GLY A 23 -26.39 -41.07 -9.99
N LEU A 24 -25.61 -41.63 -10.91
CA LEU A 24 -24.13 -41.60 -10.89
C LEU A 24 -23.57 -40.22 -11.25
N LEU A 25 -24.31 -39.41 -12.02
CA LEU A 25 -23.91 -38.04 -12.38
C LEU A 25 -24.16 -37.01 -11.26
N THR A 26 -24.93 -37.33 -10.25
CA THR A 26 -25.14 -36.49 -9.06
C THR A 26 -24.03 -36.66 -8.02
N GLY A 27 -22.79 -36.90 -8.46
CA GLY A 27 -21.60 -36.85 -7.59
C GLY A 27 -21.56 -35.52 -6.87
N LYS A 28 -21.68 -35.56 -5.54
CA LYS A 28 -21.52 -34.35 -4.71
C LYS A 28 -20.15 -33.74 -5.00
N ALA A 29 -20.13 -32.63 -5.72
CA ALA A 29 -18.95 -31.75 -5.74
C ALA A 29 -18.74 -31.29 -4.29
N VAL A 30 -17.80 -31.90 -3.59
CA VAL A 30 -17.33 -31.41 -2.29
C VAL A 30 -16.64 -30.11 -2.59
N ALA A 31 -17.36 -29.01 -2.46
CA ALA A 31 -16.75 -27.68 -2.54
C ALA A 31 -15.69 -27.61 -1.44
N GLN A 32 -14.46 -27.34 -1.81
CA GLN A 32 -13.35 -27.16 -0.88
C GLN A 32 -13.71 -25.98 0.04
N SER A 33 -13.91 -26.25 1.32
CA SER A 33 -14.32 -25.22 2.29
C SER A 33 -13.21 -24.19 2.55
N VAL A 34 -11.95 -24.55 2.28
CA VAL A 34 -10.78 -23.69 2.46
C VAL A 34 -10.03 -23.58 1.14
N THR A 35 -9.77 -22.34 0.73
CA THR A 35 -8.97 -22.02 -0.46
C THR A 35 -7.84 -21.09 -0.07
N VAL A 36 -6.61 -21.40 -0.48
CA VAL A 36 -5.41 -20.57 -0.29
C VAL A 36 -4.88 -20.21 -1.65
N ASP A 37 -4.75 -18.92 -1.91
CA ASP A 37 -4.18 -18.40 -3.15
C ASP A 37 -3.11 -17.35 -2.84
N ALA A 38 -2.04 -17.36 -3.63
CA ALA A 38 -0.98 -16.36 -3.54
C ALA A 38 -0.85 -15.68 -4.90
N THR A 39 -0.78 -14.36 -4.87
CA THR A 39 -0.60 -13.52 -6.04
C THR A 39 0.53 -12.53 -5.80
N ILE A 40 1.20 -12.13 -6.86
CA ILE A 40 2.25 -11.11 -6.82
C ILE A 40 1.84 -9.98 -7.78
N ASP A 41 2.06 -8.74 -7.37
CA ASP A 41 1.69 -7.55 -8.15
C ASP A 41 2.56 -7.40 -9.39
N SER A 42 3.85 -7.75 -9.30
CA SER A 42 4.82 -7.64 -10.37
C SER A 42 5.65 -8.91 -10.48
N LEU A 43 5.59 -9.56 -11.65
CA LEU A 43 6.41 -10.73 -11.95
C LEU A 43 7.87 -10.37 -12.27
N GLN A 44 8.15 -9.09 -12.52
CA GLN A 44 9.43 -8.56 -12.94
C GLN A 44 9.71 -7.26 -12.21
N ILE A 45 10.87 -7.17 -11.57
CA ILE A 45 11.35 -5.98 -10.87
C ILE A 45 12.82 -5.73 -11.21
N TYR A 46 13.32 -4.53 -10.94
CA TYR A 46 14.75 -4.25 -10.94
C TYR A 46 15.36 -4.50 -9.57
N ILE A 47 16.70 -4.64 -9.53
CA ILE A 47 17.45 -4.76 -8.28
C ILE A 47 17.09 -3.60 -7.35
N GLY A 48 16.66 -3.94 -6.13
CA GLY A 48 16.26 -2.98 -5.11
C GLY A 48 14.82 -2.47 -5.20
N ASP A 49 14.08 -2.82 -6.28
CA ASP A 49 12.65 -2.54 -6.34
C ASP A 49 11.87 -3.46 -5.40
N GLN A 50 10.67 -3.06 -5.10
CA GLN A 50 9.77 -3.79 -4.21
C GLN A 50 8.64 -4.44 -5.00
N ALA A 51 8.29 -5.68 -4.63
CA ALA A 51 7.10 -6.37 -5.09
C ALA A 51 6.22 -6.76 -3.90
N LYS A 52 4.90 -6.77 -4.09
CA LYS A 52 3.94 -7.16 -3.06
C LYS A 52 3.35 -8.52 -3.37
N ILE A 53 3.49 -9.44 -2.43
CA ILE A 53 2.86 -10.75 -2.47
C ILE A 53 1.64 -10.71 -1.58
N LYS A 54 0.47 -11.01 -2.14
CA LYS A 54 -0.79 -11.11 -1.42
C LYS A 54 -1.14 -12.57 -1.23
N LEU A 55 -1.19 -13.00 0.02
CA LEU A 55 -1.64 -14.33 0.42
C LEU A 55 -3.07 -14.22 0.91
N GLN A 56 -3.99 -14.84 0.18
CA GLN A 56 -5.42 -14.83 0.45
C GLN A 56 -5.90 -16.19 0.90
N VAL A 57 -6.68 -16.22 1.96
CA VAL A 57 -7.27 -17.43 2.51
C VAL A 57 -8.76 -17.22 2.65
N ALA A 58 -9.52 -17.99 1.87
CA ALA A 58 -10.98 -18.03 2.01
C ALA A 58 -11.39 -19.28 2.80
N LEU A 59 -12.07 -19.07 3.92
CA LEU A 59 -12.49 -20.13 4.84
C LEU A 59 -13.86 -19.82 5.45
N ASP A 60 -14.44 -20.80 6.15
CA ASP A 60 -15.68 -20.59 6.89
C ASP A 60 -15.42 -19.73 8.14
N ALA A 61 -16.38 -18.89 8.53
CA ALA A 61 -16.18 -17.87 9.57
C ALA A 61 -15.92 -18.45 10.99
N ASP A 62 -16.20 -19.72 11.20
CA ASP A 62 -15.93 -20.45 12.44
C ASP A 62 -14.49 -20.97 12.57
N LYS A 63 -13.72 -20.95 11.47
CA LYS A 63 -12.36 -21.47 11.41
C LYS A 63 -11.30 -20.39 11.68
N ARG A 64 -10.12 -20.84 12.11
CA ARG A 64 -8.95 -19.96 12.33
C ARG A 64 -7.83 -20.31 11.38
N ALA A 65 -7.26 -19.28 10.74
CA ALA A 65 -6.08 -19.41 9.91
C ALA A 65 -4.84 -18.87 10.66
N ILE A 66 -3.74 -19.60 10.54
CA ILE A 66 -2.42 -19.19 11.01
C ILE A 66 -1.55 -19.03 9.79
N PHE A 67 -1.11 -17.81 9.54
CA PHE A 67 -0.24 -17.46 8.42
C PHE A 67 1.22 -17.81 8.73
N PRO A 68 2.04 -18.10 7.72
CA PRO A 68 3.45 -18.33 7.91
C PRO A 68 4.15 -17.08 8.40
N VAL A 69 5.04 -17.26 9.39
CA VAL A 69 5.88 -16.17 9.90
C VAL A 69 7.26 -16.33 9.27
N TYR A 70 7.64 -15.33 8.50
CA TYR A 70 9.00 -15.22 7.94
C TYR A 70 9.75 -14.14 8.71
N THR A 71 11.02 -14.39 9.01
CA THR A 71 11.82 -13.45 9.81
C THR A 71 12.43 -12.37 8.91
N ASP A 72 13.24 -12.77 7.93
CA ASP A 72 14.00 -11.82 7.11
C ASP A 72 13.91 -12.16 5.61
N THR A 73 13.83 -13.44 5.26
CA THR A 73 13.87 -13.91 3.88
C THR A 73 12.71 -14.85 3.57
N LEU A 74 12.17 -14.76 2.37
CA LEU A 74 11.19 -15.72 1.86
C LEU A 74 11.89 -16.94 1.25
N VAL A 75 12.90 -16.68 0.44
CA VAL A 75 13.86 -17.66 -0.13
C VAL A 75 15.22 -16.97 -0.20
N SER A 76 16.28 -17.78 -0.38
CA SER A 76 17.63 -17.22 -0.55
C SER A 76 17.64 -16.20 -1.72
N GLY A 77 18.06 -14.96 -1.43
CA GLY A 77 18.11 -13.85 -2.38
C GLY A 77 16.82 -13.03 -2.51
N VAL A 78 15.72 -13.38 -1.80
CA VAL A 78 14.50 -12.56 -1.74
C VAL A 78 14.23 -12.21 -0.28
N GLU A 79 14.40 -10.95 0.05
CA GLU A 79 14.26 -10.41 1.40
C GLU A 79 12.86 -9.86 1.63
N ILE A 80 12.36 -9.98 2.84
CA ILE A 80 11.07 -9.40 3.27
C ILE A 80 11.36 -8.07 3.96
N ILE A 81 10.81 -7.00 3.42
CA ILE A 81 10.94 -5.65 3.97
C ILE A 81 9.86 -5.37 5.01
N ASP A 82 8.63 -5.79 4.71
CA ASP A 82 7.48 -5.51 5.54
C ASP A 82 6.43 -6.62 5.44
N VAL A 83 5.74 -6.85 6.53
CA VAL A 83 4.61 -7.78 6.61
C VAL A 83 3.42 -7.01 7.15
N ALA A 84 2.45 -6.71 6.30
CA ALA A 84 1.24 -6.01 6.68
C ALA A 84 0.40 -6.85 7.65
N LYS A 85 -0.38 -6.19 8.48
CA LYS A 85 -1.37 -6.88 9.33
C LYS A 85 -2.42 -7.57 8.45
N PRO A 86 -2.86 -8.78 8.82
CA PRO A 86 -3.92 -9.46 8.10
C PRO A 86 -5.21 -8.62 8.09
N ASP A 87 -5.76 -8.42 6.90
CA ASP A 87 -7.09 -7.82 6.70
C ASP A 87 -8.13 -8.93 6.56
N THR A 88 -9.24 -8.79 7.26
CA THR A 88 -10.32 -9.80 7.28
C THR A 88 -11.61 -9.20 6.76
N GLN A 89 -12.14 -9.80 5.71
CA GLN A 89 -13.41 -9.42 5.09
C GLN A 89 -14.42 -10.57 5.20
N TYR A 90 -15.63 -10.26 5.66
CA TYR A 90 -16.70 -11.23 5.74
C TYR A 90 -17.50 -11.23 4.45
N ILE A 91 -17.84 -12.45 3.96
CA ILE A 91 -18.52 -12.68 2.70
C ILE A 91 -19.71 -13.62 2.95
N ASN A 92 -20.76 -13.54 2.13
CA ASN A 92 -21.95 -14.38 2.18
C ASN A 92 -22.67 -14.36 3.54
N ASP A 93 -23.15 -13.18 3.95
CA ASP A 93 -23.89 -13.00 5.21
C ASP A 93 -23.11 -13.55 6.42
N ASP A 94 -21.83 -13.20 6.52
CA ASP A 94 -20.91 -13.58 7.61
C ASP A 94 -20.65 -15.09 7.75
N LYS A 95 -21.00 -15.89 6.75
CA LYS A 95 -20.75 -17.35 6.78
C LYS A 95 -19.34 -17.71 6.35
N ARG A 96 -18.71 -16.87 5.55
CA ARG A 96 -17.33 -17.05 5.10
C ARG A 96 -16.51 -15.79 5.32
N MET A 97 -15.23 -15.97 5.54
CA MET A 97 -14.28 -14.87 5.62
C MET A 97 -13.14 -15.05 4.62
N LEU A 98 -12.68 -13.92 4.10
CA LEU A 98 -11.47 -13.80 3.30
C LEU A 98 -10.43 -13.04 4.12
N ILE A 99 -9.33 -13.70 4.43
CA ILE A 99 -8.21 -13.07 5.13
C ILE A 99 -7.11 -12.84 4.11
N THR A 100 -6.64 -11.61 4.02
CA THR A 100 -5.57 -11.19 3.11
C THR A 100 -4.37 -10.70 3.92
N GLN A 101 -3.20 -11.25 3.68
CA GLN A 101 -1.95 -10.76 4.23
C GLN A 101 -1.00 -10.38 3.10
N GLU A 102 -0.41 -9.19 3.19
CA GLU A 102 0.56 -8.70 2.22
C GLU A 102 1.99 -8.80 2.78
N TYR A 103 2.89 -9.26 1.91
CA TYR A 103 4.34 -9.31 2.16
C TYR A 103 5.01 -8.43 1.12
N THR A 104 5.77 -7.44 1.56
CA THR A 104 6.60 -6.61 0.68
C THR A 104 7.98 -7.23 0.61
N VAL A 105 8.41 -7.61 -0.59
CA VAL A 105 9.68 -8.28 -0.83
C VAL A 105 10.56 -7.48 -1.76
N THR A 106 11.88 -7.67 -1.65
CA THR A 106 12.89 -7.10 -2.54
C THR A 106 13.98 -8.13 -2.82
N SER A 107 14.80 -7.86 -3.83
CA SER A 107 16.01 -8.62 -4.10
C SER A 107 17.10 -7.69 -4.62
N PHE A 108 18.33 -7.96 -4.20
CA PHE A 108 19.52 -7.23 -4.63
C PHE A 108 20.38 -8.03 -5.64
N ASP A 109 19.95 -9.22 -6.01
CA ASP A 109 20.61 -10.05 -7.01
C ASP A 109 19.76 -10.24 -8.25
N SER A 110 20.36 -10.09 -9.43
CA SER A 110 19.70 -10.32 -10.72
C SER A 110 19.57 -11.81 -11.00
N ALA A 111 18.39 -12.36 -10.74
CA ALA A 111 18.09 -13.77 -10.94
C ALA A 111 16.60 -14.02 -11.23
N LEU A 112 16.28 -15.26 -11.56
CA LEU A 112 14.91 -15.76 -11.58
C LEU A 112 14.70 -16.59 -10.31
N TYR A 113 13.83 -16.10 -9.43
CA TYR A 113 13.51 -16.76 -8.18
C TYR A 113 12.23 -17.57 -8.29
N TYR A 114 12.31 -18.81 -7.86
CA TYR A 114 11.15 -19.65 -7.62
C TYR A 114 10.70 -19.47 -6.17
N LEU A 115 9.49 -18.97 -5.99
CA LEU A 115 8.86 -18.78 -4.69
C LEU A 115 8.00 -20.01 -4.41
N PRO A 116 8.36 -20.83 -3.42
CA PRO A 116 7.62 -22.05 -3.13
C PRO A 116 6.20 -21.75 -2.66
N PRO A 117 5.28 -22.71 -2.76
CA PRO A 117 3.95 -22.58 -2.21
C PRO A 117 3.98 -22.17 -0.74
N MET A 118 3.27 -21.11 -0.39
CA MET A 118 3.11 -20.66 0.98
C MET A 118 2.12 -21.57 1.70
N GLU A 119 2.46 -21.98 2.91
CA GLU A 119 1.64 -22.90 3.70
C GLU A 119 0.89 -22.14 4.80
N VAL A 120 -0.43 -22.30 4.83
CA VAL A 120 -1.29 -21.73 5.87
C VAL A 120 -1.96 -22.86 6.64
N LEU A 121 -1.91 -22.79 7.95
CA LEU A 121 -2.57 -23.76 8.81
C LEU A 121 -4.00 -23.27 9.11
N VAL A 122 -4.98 -24.11 8.78
CA VAL A 122 -6.39 -23.87 9.14
C VAL A 122 -6.89 -25.08 9.94
N ASP A 123 -7.28 -24.86 11.18
CA ASP A 123 -7.70 -25.93 12.12
C ASP A 123 -6.70 -27.10 12.16
N ASN A 124 -5.41 -26.81 12.29
CA ASN A 124 -4.30 -27.78 12.28
C ASN A 124 -4.11 -28.59 10.96
N LYS A 125 -4.76 -28.19 9.88
CA LYS A 125 -4.53 -28.74 8.54
C LYS A 125 -3.74 -27.73 7.70
N ALA A 126 -2.72 -28.20 7.03
CA ALA A 126 -1.90 -27.39 6.14
C ALA A 126 -2.55 -27.27 4.76
N TYR A 127 -2.74 -26.06 4.31
CA TYR A 127 -3.18 -25.72 2.97
C TYR A 127 -2.09 -24.92 2.27
N ARG A 128 -1.85 -25.20 1.00
CA ARG A 128 -0.77 -24.60 0.24
C ARG A 128 -1.31 -23.73 -0.89
N SER A 129 -0.67 -22.59 -1.08
CA SER A 129 -0.92 -21.72 -2.24
C SER A 129 -0.30 -22.31 -3.51
N LYS A 130 -0.49 -21.62 -4.63
CA LYS A 130 0.31 -21.83 -5.83
C LYS A 130 1.72 -21.32 -5.61
N ALA A 131 2.68 -21.91 -6.33
CA ALA A 131 4.03 -21.37 -6.44
C ALA A 131 4.00 -20.08 -7.29
N LEU A 132 4.90 -19.16 -6.98
CA LEU A 132 5.10 -17.93 -7.72
C LEU A 132 6.51 -17.88 -8.31
N ALA A 133 6.76 -16.96 -9.21
CA ALA A 133 8.08 -16.68 -9.74
C ALA A 133 8.29 -15.16 -9.76
N LEU A 134 9.52 -14.75 -9.44
CA LEU A 134 9.94 -13.36 -9.48
C LEU A 134 11.23 -13.24 -10.29
N LYS A 135 11.18 -12.48 -11.38
CA LYS A 135 12.37 -12.17 -12.20
C LYS A 135 12.92 -10.82 -11.78
N VAL A 136 14.18 -10.81 -11.39
CA VAL A 136 14.91 -9.59 -11.02
C VAL A 136 15.92 -9.25 -12.11
N TYR A 137 15.87 -8.02 -12.59
CA TYR A 137 16.76 -7.50 -13.63
C TYR A 137 17.80 -6.57 -13.02
N SER A 138 19.02 -6.68 -13.51
CA SER A 138 20.03 -5.65 -13.27
C SER A 138 19.78 -4.47 -14.22
N MET A 139 19.93 -3.26 -13.69
CA MET A 139 19.96 -2.08 -14.54
C MET A 139 21.29 -2.05 -15.29
N ASN A 140 21.24 -2.15 -16.60
CA ASN A 140 22.44 -2.00 -17.42
C ASN A 140 22.75 -0.49 -17.56
N VAL A 141 23.62 0.02 -16.71
CA VAL A 141 24.10 1.40 -16.81
C VAL A 141 25.31 1.37 -17.75
N PRO A 142 25.23 1.98 -18.95
CA PRO A 142 26.39 2.08 -19.83
C PRO A 142 27.43 2.97 -19.15
N LEU A 143 28.46 2.35 -18.60
CA LEU A 143 29.61 3.06 -18.06
C LEU A 143 30.52 3.45 -19.23
N ASP A 144 30.69 4.75 -19.46
CA ASP A 144 31.74 5.25 -20.35
C ASP A 144 33.06 5.29 -19.56
N PRO A 145 34.02 4.38 -19.85
CA PRO A 145 35.26 4.32 -19.12
C PRO A 145 36.12 5.57 -19.32
N GLU A 146 35.86 6.37 -20.35
CA GLU A 146 36.61 7.62 -20.63
C GLU A 146 36.08 8.82 -19.83
N ASN A 147 34.84 8.78 -19.37
CA ASN A 147 34.22 9.86 -18.60
C ASN A 147 33.42 9.34 -17.40
N PRO A 148 34.05 8.75 -16.39
CA PRO A 148 33.35 8.22 -15.22
C PRO A 148 32.64 9.32 -14.39
N GLU A 149 33.05 10.59 -14.55
CA GLU A 149 32.44 11.73 -13.85
C GLU A 149 31.08 12.18 -14.44
N GLN A 150 30.72 11.70 -15.65
CA GLN A 150 29.42 12.03 -16.25
C GLN A 150 28.25 11.41 -15.52
N PHE A 151 28.49 10.40 -14.70
CA PHE A 151 27.39 9.63 -14.10
C PHE A 151 26.80 10.25 -12.85
N PHE A 152 27.55 11.00 -12.08
CA PHE A 152 27.03 11.51 -10.83
C PHE A 152 27.75 12.82 -10.40
N GLY A 153 27.49 13.89 -11.14
CA GLY A 153 27.70 15.21 -10.55
C GLY A 153 26.92 15.28 -9.22
N PRO A 154 27.45 16.00 -8.22
CA PRO A 154 26.74 16.17 -6.97
C PRO A 154 25.33 16.67 -7.29
N LYS A 155 24.31 15.92 -6.83
CA LYS A 155 22.92 16.37 -6.98
C LYS A 155 22.81 17.74 -6.35
N THR A 156 22.42 18.73 -7.12
CA THR A 156 22.10 20.04 -6.61
C THR A 156 21.04 19.88 -5.54
N VAL A 157 21.27 20.49 -4.38
CA VAL A 157 20.26 20.54 -3.33
C VAL A 157 18.99 21.14 -3.92
N MET A 158 17.89 20.42 -3.89
CA MET A 158 16.61 20.97 -4.29
C MET A 158 16.31 22.17 -3.41
N GLN A 159 16.32 23.35 -4.01
CA GLN A 159 15.90 24.54 -3.30
C GLN A 159 14.38 24.39 -3.07
N PRO A 160 13.91 24.57 -1.84
CA PRO A 160 12.48 24.55 -1.57
C PRO A 160 11.78 25.64 -2.41
N PRO A 161 10.58 25.41 -2.91
CA PRO A 161 9.83 26.43 -3.62
C PRO A 161 9.64 27.64 -2.70
N PHE A 162 9.68 28.85 -3.29
CA PHE A 162 9.45 30.08 -2.55
C PHE A 162 8.00 30.08 -2.04
N VAL A 163 7.82 30.06 -0.72
CA VAL A 163 6.52 30.10 -0.06
C VAL A 163 6.36 31.46 0.61
N TRP A 164 5.30 32.20 0.23
CA TRP A 164 5.02 33.52 0.80
C TRP A 164 4.77 33.49 2.31
N GLU A 165 4.26 32.40 2.81
CA GLU A 165 3.93 32.20 4.23
C GLU A 165 5.17 32.35 5.13
N ASP A 166 6.32 31.93 4.66
CA ASP A 166 7.58 32.02 5.41
C ASP A 166 8.05 33.49 5.58
N TRP A 167 7.59 34.39 4.69
CA TRP A 167 8.00 35.78 4.67
C TRP A 167 7.04 36.71 5.40
N TYR A 168 5.81 36.29 5.69
CA TYR A 168 4.82 37.13 6.37
C TYR A 168 5.32 37.65 7.71
N GLY A 169 6.02 36.85 8.50
CA GLY A 169 6.62 37.27 9.77
C GLY A 169 7.65 38.39 9.60
N ILE A 170 8.51 38.27 8.61
CA ILE A 170 9.58 39.25 8.34
C ILE A 170 8.98 40.56 7.80
N ILE A 171 8.04 40.47 6.86
CA ILE A 171 7.35 41.60 6.25
C ILE A 171 6.55 42.37 7.31
N THR A 172 5.78 41.68 8.16
CA THR A 172 5.00 42.33 9.22
C THR A 172 5.89 42.97 10.27
N CYS A 173 7.00 42.37 10.68
CA CYS A 173 8.00 42.99 11.54
C CYS A 173 8.60 44.25 10.90
N GLY A 174 8.94 44.19 9.61
CA GLY A 174 9.46 45.36 8.88
C GLY A 174 8.46 46.54 8.83
N ILE A 175 7.22 46.26 8.49
CA ILE A 175 6.16 47.28 8.43
C ILE A 175 5.91 47.92 9.81
N LEU A 176 6.07 47.17 10.90
CA LEU A 176 5.85 47.66 12.25
C LEU A 176 7.06 48.43 12.78
N LEU A 177 8.29 48.00 12.43
CA LEU A 177 9.52 48.64 12.89
C LEU A 177 9.80 49.99 12.19
N ILE A 178 9.46 50.15 10.91
CA ILE A 178 9.70 51.38 10.16
C ILE A 178 9.00 52.60 10.83
N PRO A 179 7.69 52.58 11.12
CA PRO A 179 7.04 53.73 11.75
C PRO A 179 7.55 53.99 13.18
N ILE A 180 7.93 52.95 13.91
CA ILE A 180 8.52 53.11 15.25
C ILE A 180 9.85 53.81 15.12
N ALA A 181 10.73 53.41 14.19
CA ALA A 181 12.01 54.05 13.94
C ALA A 181 11.84 55.53 13.52
N LEU A 182 10.90 55.82 12.61
CA LEU A 182 10.58 57.19 12.19
C LEU A 182 10.09 58.04 13.35
N LEU A 183 9.27 57.49 14.23
CA LEU A 183 8.76 58.19 15.42
C LEU A 183 9.91 58.47 16.40
N LEU A 184 10.80 57.50 16.61
CA LEU A 184 12.00 57.71 17.45
C LEU A 184 12.92 58.79 16.88
N ILE A 185 13.20 58.80 15.59
CA ILE A 185 13.98 59.81 14.91
C ILE A 185 13.34 61.17 15.07
N TYR A 186 12.01 61.26 14.83
CA TYR A 186 11.24 62.48 15.03
C TYR A 186 11.33 63.02 16.46
N LEU A 187 11.19 62.18 17.46
CA LEU A 187 11.32 62.54 18.87
C LEU A 187 12.72 63.03 19.21
N ILE A 188 13.75 62.34 18.73
CA ILE A 188 15.16 62.74 18.95
C ILE A 188 15.42 64.10 18.32
N MET A 189 15.04 64.31 17.06
CA MET A 189 15.21 65.63 16.40
C MET A 189 14.48 66.72 17.16
N ARG A 190 13.27 66.45 17.67
CA ARG A 190 12.47 67.42 18.41
C ARG A 190 13.06 67.74 19.79
N ILE A 191 13.67 66.80 20.46
CA ILE A 191 14.39 67.02 21.73
C ILE A 191 15.64 67.86 21.45
N CYS A 192 16.39 67.56 20.40
CA CYS A 192 17.61 68.33 20.01
C CYS A 192 17.22 69.78 19.66
N ASP A 193 16.06 70.03 19.06
CA ASP A 193 15.59 71.39 18.72
C ASP A 193 14.94 72.10 19.90
N ASN A 194 14.94 71.58 21.11
CA ASN A 194 14.32 72.16 22.32
C ASN A 194 12.82 72.54 22.12
N LYS A 195 12.08 71.90 21.20
CA LYS A 195 10.68 72.14 20.94
C LYS A 195 9.78 71.31 21.85
N PRO A 196 8.73 71.91 22.47
CA PRO A 196 7.85 71.14 23.38
C PRO A 196 7.13 70.03 22.62
N ILE A 197 7.09 68.81 23.18
CA ILE A 197 6.49 67.61 22.58
C ILE A 197 4.96 67.78 22.44
N ILE A 198 4.33 68.52 23.34
CA ILE A 198 2.89 68.81 23.33
C ILE A 198 2.67 70.31 23.18
N ARG A 199 2.01 70.78 22.15
CA ARG A 199 1.52 72.16 22.06
C ARG A 199 0.49 72.39 23.14
N LYS A 200 0.76 73.23 24.14
CA LYS A 200 -0.28 73.70 25.06
C LYS A 200 -1.29 74.52 24.27
N VAL A 201 -2.53 74.06 24.19
CA VAL A 201 -3.63 74.86 23.63
C VAL A 201 -3.82 76.07 24.57
N LYS A 202 -3.59 77.31 24.06
CA LYS A 202 -3.90 78.50 24.77
C LYS A 202 -5.43 78.60 24.85
N VAL A 203 -6.01 78.34 26.00
CA VAL A 203 -7.41 78.59 26.26
C VAL A 203 -7.54 80.08 26.47
N GLU A 204 -8.17 80.81 25.54
CA GLU A 204 -8.50 82.22 25.74
C GLU A 204 -9.55 82.29 26.84
N PRO A 205 -9.35 83.17 27.86
CA PRO A 205 -10.36 83.37 28.89
C PRO A 205 -11.59 84.03 28.27
N LYS A 206 -12.75 83.41 28.45
CA LYS A 206 -14.02 84.10 28.18
C LYS A 206 -14.19 85.25 29.15
N LEU A 207 -14.17 86.52 28.58
CA LEU A 207 -14.54 87.69 29.30
C LEU A 207 -16.03 87.66 29.71
N PRO A 208 -16.35 88.23 30.86
CA PRO A 208 -17.73 88.26 31.38
C PRO A 208 -18.74 89.00 30.53
#